data_4b264884f7dc7898548ba003b962dc79
#
_entry.id   4b264884f7dc7898548ba003b962dc79
#
_cell.length_a   1.000
_cell.length_b   1.000
_cell.length_c   1.000
_cell.angle_alpha   90.00
_cell.angle_beta   90.00
_cell.angle_gamma   90.00
#
_symmetry.space_group_name_H-M   'P 1'
#
loop_
_entity.id
_entity.type
_entity.pdbx_description
1 polymer ?
#
loop_
_entity_poly.entity_id
_entity_poly.type
_entity_poly.pdbx_seq_one_letter_code
_entity_poly.pdbx_strand_id
1 'polypeptide(L)'
;MTELSRRHILTGAAASVALAPFAAASVHAAAPLSGKQAPSFYRSKLGDFEITVVSDGARAIPLPATFVRNISNEQVLAAAEAAYMPKGSIIAPFNPIVVNTGAKLVLIDTGYGPGLGPTVGLLPFTLAAAGIDPKAIDIVLISHMHGDHILGLKTPDGALAFPNAEIKVPSVDWAFWMNDDNMSKAPEGFTKASFGFNRKIFSNLADKVMRYDWGQEVAPGITAVESSGHTPGHTSFVIASGSGRLFFQGRHQRARAIPAQSRLAGHVRS
;
A
#
# COMPACT_ATOMS: atom_id res chain seq x y z
N MET A 1 72.93 21.90 39.16
CA MET A 1 71.58 21.41 38.94
C MET A 1 70.78 22.60 38.40
N THR A 2 70.52 22.57 37.09
CA THR A 2 69.82 23.64 36.38
C THR A 2 68.33 23.37 36.47
N GLU A 3 67.63 24.21 37.17
CA GLU A 3 66.16 24.13 37.28
C GLU A 3 65.53 24.44 35.95
N LEU A 4 64.76 23.45 35.42
CA LEU A 4 63.92 23.63 34.26
C LEU A 4 62.69 24.51 34.62
N SER A 5 62.64 25.70 34.04
CA SER A 5 61.57 26.64 34.33
C SER A 5 60.28 26.17 33.58
N ARG A 6 59.10 26.48 34.12
CA ARG A 6 57.79 26.19 33.54
C ARG A 6 57.63 26.68 32.07
N ARG A 7 58.36 27.68 31.64
CA ARG A 7 58.41 28.19 30.28
C ARG A 7 59.04 27.20 29.28
N HIS A 8 60.08 26.44 29.70
CA HIS A 8 60.75 25.48 28.85
C HIS A 8 59.88 24.20 28.59
N ILE A 9 59.01 23.90 29.55
CA ILE A 9 58.03 22.76 29.38
C ILE A 9 56.94 23.14 28.41
N LEU A 10 56.45 24.40 28.42
CA LEU A 10 55.39 24.85 27.51
C LEU A 10 55.87 25.05 26.08
N THR A 11 57.11 25.43 25.83
CA THR A 11 57.68 25.53 24.48
C THR A 11 58.01 24.16 23.90
N GLY A 12 58.38 23.18 24.71
CA GLY A 12 58.60 21.79 24.26
C GLY A 12 57.29 21.08 23.87
N ALA A 13 56.21 21.38 24.60
CA ALA A 13 54.88 20.80 24.28
C ALA A 13 54.25 21.40 23.02
N ALA A 14 54.52 22.70 22.74
CA ALA A 14 54.01 23.36 21.54
C ALA A 14 54.71 22.89 20.23
N ALA A 15 55.98 22.50 20.31
CA ALA A 15 56.74 22.02 19.16
C ALA A 15 56.39 20.56 18.79
N SER A 16 55.86 19.77 19.72
CA SER A 16 55.51 18.37 19.46
C SER A 16 54.13 18.22 18.80
N VAL A 17 53.27 19.24 18.83
CA VAL A 17 51.94 19.20 18.18
C VAL A 17 52.00 19.59 16.71
N ALA A 18 53.08 20.27 16.27
CA ALA A 18 53.19 20.79 14.90
C ALA A 18 53.69 19.76 13.85
N LEU A 19 54.05 18.52 14.23
CA LEU A 19 54.65 17.51 13.36
C LEU A 19 53.91 16.18 13.35
N ALA A 20 52.68 16.10 13.87
CA ALA A 20 51.83 14.96 13.55
C ALA A 20 51.31 15.15 12.12
N PRO A 21 51.64 14.29 11.15
CA PRO A 21 50.99 14.32 9.89
C PRO A 21 49.51 14.03 10.20
N PHE A 22 48.64 14.99 9.92
CA PHE A 22 47.21 14.68 9.76
C PHE A 22 47.14 13.72 8.58
N ALA A 23 47.32 12.43 8.81
CA ALA A 23 46.79 11.41 7.93
C ALA A 23 45.29 11.65 7.95
N ALA A 24 44.78 12.41 6.99
CA ALA A 24 43.37 12.45 6.67
C ALA A 24 42.98 10.99 6.33
N ALA A 25 42.61 10.23 7.36
CA ALA A 25 41.90 9.01 7.16
C ALA A 25 40.67 9.41 6.36
N SER A 26 40.63 9.03 5.08
CA SER A 26 39.43 9.14 4.28
C SER A 26 38.37 8.35 5.03
N VAL A 27 37.51 9.09 5.75
CA VAL A 27 36.33 8.51 6.38
C VAL A 27 35.42 8.13 5.23
N HIS A 28 35.57 6.91 4.73
CA HIS A 28 34.55 6.30 3.88
C HIS A 28 33.33 6.01 4.76
N ALA A 29 32.55 7.07 5.02
CA ALA A 29 31.37 6.99 5.85
C ALA A 29 30.12 6.56 5.07
N ALA A 30 30.27 6.08 3.84
CA ALA A 30 29.14 5.58 3.06
C ALA A 30 29.03 4.07 3.25
N ALA A 31 28.05 3.63 4.01
CA ALA A 31 27.62 2.25 3.98
C ALA A 31 27.23 1.87 2.51
N PRO A 32 27.58 0.70 2.02
CA PRO A 32 27.19 0.28 0.69
C PRO A 32 25.64 0.27 0.58
N LEU A 33 25.13 0.67 -0.59
CA LEU A 33 23.69 0.60 -0.86
C LEU A 33 23.23 -0.85 -0.70
N SER A 34 22.14 -1.07 0.03
CA SER A 34 21.61 -2.42 0.28
C SER A 34 21.08 -3.09 -0.98
N GLY A 35 20.68 -2.30 -1.99
CA GLY A 35 20.10 -2.78 -3.25
C GLY A 35 18.78 -3.53 -3.10
N LYS A 36 18.23 -3.61 -1.88
CA LYS A 36 17.00 -4.34 -1.56
C LYS A 36 16.03 -3.44 -0.83
N GLN A 37 14.75 -3.54 -1.19
CA GLN A 37 13.68 -2.93 -0.42
C GLN A 37 13.51 -3.67 0.91
N ALA A 38 13.53 -2.94 2.03
CA ALA A 38 13.19 -3.50 3.33
C ALA A 38 11.69 -3.82 3.39
N PRO A 39 11.27 -4.87 4.14
CA PRO A 39 9.86 -5.12 4.40
C PRO A 39 9.28 -3.91 5.13
N SER A 40 8.15 -3.41 4.62
CA SER A 40 7.50 -2.23 5.18
C SER A 40 6.12 -2.59 5.69
N PHE A 41 5.97 -2.61 7.01
CA PHE A 41 4.67 -2.74 7.66
C PHE A 41 4.60 -1.83 8.87
N TYR A 42 3.39 -1.44 9.24
CA TYR A 42 3.12 -0.66 10.45
C TYR A 42 1.92 -1.24 11.18
N ARG A 43 2.05 -1.41 12.48
CA ARG A 43 1.03 -2.02 13.33
C ARG A 43 0.53 -1.02 14.37
N SER A 44 -0.79 -0.95 14.54
CA SER A 44 -1.44 -0.08 15.50
C SER A 44 -2.69 -0.76 16.08
N LYS A 45 -3.17 -0.23 17.20
CA LYS A 45 -4.46 -0.65 17.79
C LYS A 45 -5.59 0.29 17.36
N LEU A 46 -6.79 -0.31 17.21
CA LEU A 46 -8.05 0.39 17.01
C LEU A 46 -9.08 -0.23 17.96
N GLY A 47 -9.26 0.33 19.15
CA GLY A 47 -9.99 -0.34 20.22
C GLY A 47 -9.35 -1.67 20.56
N ASP A 48 -10.11 -2.77 20.47
CA ASP A 48 -9.61 -4.13 20.70
C ASP A 48 -8.99 -4.77 19.45
N PHE A 49 -9.14 -4.14 18.29
CA PHE A 49 -8.57 -4.63 17.03
C PHE A 49 -7.09 -4.23 16.88
N GLU A 50 -6.36 -5.07 16.15
CA GLU A 50 -5.02 -4.74 15.68
C GLU A 50 -5.05 -4.55 14.15
N ILE A 51 -4.56 -3.40 13.70
CA ILE A 51 -4.47 -3.05 12.29
C ILE A 51 -2.99 -3.13 11.89
N THR A 52 -2.69 -3.93 10.87
CA THR A 52 -1.35 -3.97 10.28
C THR A 52 -1.45 -3.51 8.84
N VAL A 53 -0.88 -2.34 8.53
CA VAL A 53 -0.66 -1.91 7.14
C VAL A 53 0.51 -2.71 6.61
N VAL A 54 0.35 -3.38 5.48
CA VAL A 54 1.39 -4.19 4.83
C VAL A 54 1.64 -3.66 3.42
N SER A 55 2.90 -3.38 3.08
CA SER A 55 3.21 -2.83 1.77
C SER A 55 3.37 -3.94 0.74
N ASP A 56 2.68 -3.82 -0.38
CA ASP A 56 2.94 -4.60 -1.60
C ASP A 56 4.02 -3.96 -2.48
N GLY A 57 4.54 -2.81 -2.05
CA GLY A 57 5.54 -2.03 -2.78
C GLY A 57 5.00 -0.75 -3.37
N ALA A 58 5.71 -0.20 -4.34
CA ALA A 58 5.33 1.02 -5.05
C ALA A 58 5.85 1.00 -6.48
N ARG A 59 5.19 1.75 -7.37
CA ARG A 59 5.66 1.93 -8.75
C ARG A 59 5.42 3.33 -9.26
N ALA A 60 6.23 3.74 -10.22
CA ALA A 60 5.99 4.96 -10.99
C ALA A 60 4.80 4.72 -11.95
N ILE A 61 3.80 5.59 -11.88
CA ILE A 61 2.65 5.60 -12.78
C ILE A 61 2.78 6.84 -13.66
N PRO A 62 2.86 6.70 -15.01
CA PRO A 62 2.88 7.83 -15.92
C PRO A 62 1.62 8.69 -15.78
N LEU A 63 1.76 9.98 -16.03
CA LEU A 63 0.67 10.97 -16.03
C LEU A 63 0.33 11.40 -17.47
N PRO A 64 -0.36 10.56 -18.27
CA PRO A 64 -0.83 10.97 -19.59
C PRO A 64 -1.89 12.07 -19.48
N ALA A 65 -2.13 12.79 -20.57
CA ALA A 65 -3.11 13.89 -20.62
C ALA A 65 -4.54 13.46 -20.21
N THR A 66 -4.83 12.17 -20.26
CA THR A 66 -6.13 11.58 -19.87
C THR A 66 -6.21 11.15 -18.43
N PHE A 67 -5.12 11.30 -17.63
CA PHE A 67 -5.07 10.82 -16.24
C PHE A 67 -6.06 11.54 -15.33
N VAL A 68 -6.21 12.86 -15.53
CA VAL A 68 -7.22 13.68 -14.85
C VAL A 68 -8.05 14.38 -15.92
N ARG A 69 -9.37 14.28 -15.84
CA ARG A 69 -10.27 14.72 -16.93
C ARG A 69 -10.72 16.17 -16.84
N ASN A 70 -10.72 16.75 -15.64
CA ASN A 70 -11.34 18.06 -15.36
C ASN A 70 -10.35 19.21 -15.18
N ILE A 71 -9.06 18.96 -15.40
CA ILE A 71 -7.99 19.98 -15.39
C ILE A 71 -6.99 19.69 -16.51
N SER A 72 -6.21 20.70 -16.90
CA SER A 72 -5.21 20.53 -17.95
C SER A 72 -4.06 19.62 -17.51
N ASN A 73 -3.44 18.93 -18.46
CA ASN A 73 -2.29 18.07 -18.17
C ASN A 73 -1.11 18.87 -17.58
N GLU A 74 -0.93 20.12 -17.99
CA GLU A 74 0.10 21.01 -17.45
C GLU A 74 -0.12 21.25 -15.95
N GLN A 75 -1.37 21.48 -15.54
CA GLN A 75 -1.71 21.63 -14.12
C GLN A 75 -1.47 20.34 -13.32
N VAL A 76 -1.76 19.18 -13.92
CA VAL A 76 -1.47 17.86 -13.30
C VAL A 76 0.03 17.69 -13.11
N LEU A 77 0.82 17.95 -14.14
CA LEU A 77 2.28 17.84 -14.10
C LEU A 77 2.90 18.84 -13.11
N ALA A 78 2.45 20.08 -13.09
CA ALA A 78 2.90 21.10 -12.14
C ALA A 78 2.57 20.71 -10.70
N ALA A 79 1.37 20.15 -10.44
CA ALA A 79 1.00 19.66 -9.12
C ALA A 79 1.85 18.47 -8.67
N ALA A 80 2.20 17.56 -9.59
CA ALA A 80 3.09 16.45 -9.30
C ALA A 80 4.51 16.92 -8.98
N GLU A 81 5.04 17.88 -9.73
CA GLU A 81 6.35 18.49 -9.49
C GLU A 81 6.40 19.24 -8.15
N ALA A 82 5.40 20.06 -7.86
CA ALA A 82 5.27 20.73 -6.56
C ALA A 82 5.17 19.77 -5.38
N ALA A 83 4.76 18.52 -5.66
CA ALA A 83 4.72 17.43 -4.69
C ALA A 83 6.00 16.56 -4.71
N TYR A 84 7.07 17.02 -5.35
CA TYR A 84 8.35 16.33 -5.50
C TYR A 84 8.24 14.93 -6.12
N MET A 85 7.29 14.74 -7.03
CA MET A 85 7.18 13.51 -7.81
C MET A 85 8.16 13.48 -8.96
N PRO A 86 8.56 12.30 -9.45
CA PRO A 86 9.37 12.19 -10.65
C PRO A 86 8.67 12.86 -11.84
N LYS A 87 9.46 13.46 -12.74
CA LYS A 87 8.94 14.15 -13.91
C LYS A 87 8.00 13.26 -14.73
N GLY A 88 6.80 13.73 -14.96
CA GLY A 88 5.79 13.05 -15.77
C GLY A 88 5.18 11.77 -15.15
N SER A 89 5.40 11.53 -13.86
CA SER A 89 4.85 10.38 -13.17
C SER A 89 4.55 10.67 -11.70
N ILE A 90 3.77 9.78 -11.07
CA ILE A 90 3.61 9.73 -9.62
C ILE A 90 4.15 8.40 -9.10
N ILE A 91 4.64 8.41 -7.86
CA ILE A 91 4.93 7.16 -7.15
C ILE A 91 3.66 6.76 -6.39
N ALA A 92 3.08 5.62 -6.79
CA ALA A 92 1.90 5.05 -6.15
C ALA A 92 2.32 3.89 -5.25
N PRO A 93 2.18 4.00 -3.93
CA PRO A 93 2.36 2.89 -3.00
C PRO A 93 1.10 2.02 -2.96
N PHE A 94 1.26 0.71 -2.76
CA PHE A 94 0.19 -0.26 -2.62
C PHE A 94 0.25 -0.83 -1.21
N ASN A 95 -0.77 -0.52 -0.41
CA ASN A 95 -0.78 -0.80 1.02
C ASN A 95 -2.06 -1.54 1.43
N PRO A 96 -2.16 -2.85 1.18
CA PRO A 96 -3.15 -3.70 1.80
C PRO A 96 -3.11 -3.57 3.33
N ILE A 97 -4.20 -3.89 3.99
CA ILE A 97 -4.23 -3.92 5.45
C ILE A 97 -4.72 -5.27 5.96
N VAL A 98 -4.14 -5.71 7.09
CA VAL A 98 -4.63 -6.85 7.84
C VAL A 98 -5.29 -6.34 9.12
N VAL A 99 -6.52 -6.77 9.35
CA VAL A 99 -7.31 -6.47 10.54
C VAL A 99 -7.44 -7.74 11.36
N ASN A 100 -6.82 -7.78 12.53
CA ASN A 100 -7.06 -8.82 13.51
C ASN A 100 -8.16 -8.35 14.47
N THR A 101 -9.33 -8.97 14.39
CA THR A 101 -10.49 -8.64 15.23
C THR A 101 -10.52 -9.41 16.55
N GLY A 102 -9.51 -10.26 16.79
CA GLY A 102 -9.50 -11.23 17.90
C GLY A 102 -10.27 -12.52 17.57
N ALA A 103 -11.28 -12.44 16.70
CA ALA A 103 -12.07 -13.58 16.24
C ALA A 103 -11.73 -14.02 14.81
N LYS A 104 -11.32 -13.07 13.96
CA LYS A 104 -10.99 -13.26 12.54
C LYS A 104 -9.77 -12.43 12.14
N LEU A 105 -8.96 -12.99 11.25
CA LEU A 105 -7.89 -12.30 10.58
C LEU A 105 -8.34 -11.96 9.17
N VAL A 106 -8.52 -10.67 8.89
CA VAL A 106 -9.11 -10.15 7.65
C VAL A 106 -8.05 -9.39 6.87
N LEU A 107 -7.78 -9.78 5.63
CA LEU A 107 -6.93 -9.04 4.70
C LEU A 107 -7.84 -8.21 3.77
N ILE A 108 -7.58 -6.91 3.63
CA ILE A 108 -8.25 -6.06 2.66
C ILE A 108 -7.28 -5.74 1.53
N ASP A 109 -7.62 -6.19 0.32
CA ASP A 109 -6.85 -6.19 -0.92
C ASP A 109 -5.59 -7.07 -0.87
N THR A 110 -5.11 -7.49 -2.04
CA THR A 110 -4.03 -8.48 -2.16
C THR A 110 -2.82 -7.99 -2.96
N GLY A 111 -2.82 -6.73 -3.39
CA GLY A 111 -1.72 -6.18 -4.18
C GLY A 111 -1.64 -6.74 -5.61
N TYR A 112 -0.51 -6.49 -6.25
CA TYR A 112 -0.23 -6.92 -7.64
C TYR A 112 0.10 -8.41 -7.76
N GLY A 113 0.40 -9.08 -6.66
CA GLY A 113 0.98 -10.41 -6.77
C GLY A 113 2.38 -10.42 -7.42
N PRO A 114 3.06 -11.55 -7.40
CA PRO A 114 4.43 -11.67 -7.91
C PRO A 114 4.49 -11.60 -9.44
N GLY A 115 5.62 -11.09 -9.97
CA GLY A 115 5.95 -11.16 -11.39
C GLY A 115 5.72 -9.89 -12.21
N LEU A 116 5.21 -8.80 -11.63
CA LEU A 116 5.01 -7.52 -12.33
C LEU A 116 6.14 -6.50 -12.14
N GLY A 117 7.25 -6.91 -11.59
CA GLY A 117 8.45 -6.09 -11.45
C GLY A 117 9.07 -6.18 -10.05
N PRO A 118 10.28 -5.61 -9.86
CA PRO A 118 11.02 -5.75 -8.61
C PRO A 118 10.50 -4.86 -7.47
N THR A 119 9.60 -3.92 -7.75
CA THR A 119 9.13 -2.92 -6.79
C THR A 119 7.70 -3.11 -6.30
N VAL A 120 7.00 -4.12 -6.81
CA VAL A 120 5.62 -4.51 -6.45
C VAL A 120 5.49 -6.02 -6.31
N GLY A 121 4.39 -6.50 -5.76
CA GLY A 121 4.19 -7.92 -5.48
C GLY A 121 4.95 -8.39 -4.24
N LEU A 122 5.26 -7.48 -3.33
CA LEU A 122 6.04 -7.72 -2.12
C LEU A 122 5.17 -8.16 -0.93
N LEU A 123 3.85 -8.22 -1.09
CA LEU A 123 2.93 -8.57 -0.01
C LEU A 123 3.28 -9.89 0.70
N PRO A 124 3.61 -11.00 0.02
CA PRO A 124 3.97 -12.24 0.70
C PRO A 124 5.21 -12.08 1.59
N PHE A 125 6.21 -11.34 1.12
CA PHE A 125 7.42 -11.03 1.87
C PHE A 125 7.14 -10.15 3.08
N THR A 126 6.27 -9.15 2.91
CA THR A 126 5.90 -8.22 3.97
C THR A 126 5.02 -8.87 5.04
N LEU A 127 4.08 -9.75 4.64
CA LEU A 127 3.30 -10.55 5.57
C LEU A 127 4.19 -11.45 6.43
N ALA A 128 5.14 -12.16 5.81
CA ALA A 128 6.09 -13.00 6.54
C ALA A 128 6.92 -12.18 7.53
N ALA A 129 7.42 -11.02 7.14
CA ALA A 129 8.17 -10.13 8.02
C ALA A 129 7.31 -9.56 9.18
N ALA A 130 6.01 -9.35 8.94
CA ALA A 130 5.05 -8.96 9.96
C ALA A 130 4.62 -10.11 10.88
N GLY A 131 5.09 -11.35 10.63
CA GLY A 131 4.72 -12.55 11.38
C GLY A 131 3.31 -13.05 11.07
N ILE A 132 2.78 -12.73 9.87
CA ILE A 132 1.43 -13.13 9.45
C ILE A 132 1.55 -14.27 8.43
N ASP A 133 1.05 -15.45 8.79
CA ASP A 133 0.93 -16.59 7.88
C ASP A 133 -0.27 -16.38 6.93
N PRO A 134 -0.08 -16.38 5.60
CA PRO A 134 -1.18 -16.32 4.65
C PRO A 134 -2.27 -17.39 4.85
N LYS A 135 -1.90 -18.57 5.41
CA LYS A 135 -2.85 -19.63 5.73
C LYS A 135 -3.73 -19.34 6.95
N ALA A 136 -3.33 -18.37 7.78
CA ALA A 136 -4.11 -17.91 8.93
C ALA A 136 -5.14 -16.83 8.58
N ILE A 137 -5.12 -16.29 7.35
CA ILE A 137 -6.13 -15.33 6.89
C ILE A 137 -7.47 -16.06 6.75
N ASP A 138 -8.48 -15.59 7.47
CA ASP A 138 -9.84 -16.14 7.44
C ASP A 138 -10.69 -15.54 6.31
N ILE A 139 -10.48 -14.24 6.02
CA ILE A 139 -11.28 -13.50 5.04
C ILE A 139 -10.35 -12.60 4.22
N VAL A 140 -10.53 -12.64 2.91
CA VAL A 140 -9.96 -11.63 2.00
C VAL A 140 -11.11 -10.78 1.49
N LEU A 141 -11.11 -9.48 1.80
CA LEU A 141 -12.02 -8.49 1.27
C LEU A 141 -11.35 -7.76 0.10
N ILE A 142 -12.01 -7.70 -1.03
CA ILE A 142 -11.55 -6.93 -2.20
C ILE A 142 -12.33 -5.62 -2.24
N SER A 143 -11.63 -4.49 -2.23
CA SER A 143 -12.26 -3.17 -2.31
C SER A 143 -12.84 -2.89 -3.68
N HIS A 144 -12.12 -3.29 -4.74
CA HIS A 144 -12.55 -3.23 -6.13
C HIS A 144 -11.69 -4.16 -7.01
N MET A 145 -12.15 -4.47 -8.20
CA MET A 145 -11.56 -5.55 -9.01
C MET A 145 -10.54 -5.06 -10.05
N HIS A 146 -9.67 -4.07 -9.71
CA HIS A 146 -8.47 -3.78 -10.49
C HIS A 146 -7.31 -4.71 -10.13
N GLY A 147 -6.35 -4.85 -11.06
CA GLY A 147 -5.25 -5.82 -10.93
C GLY A 147 -4.41 -5.67 -9.66
N ASP A 148 -4.14 -4.44 -9.25
CA ASP A 148 -3.39 -4.11 -8.04
C ASP A 148 -4.11 -4.42 -6.71
N HIS A 149 -5.33 -4.95 -6.78
CA HIS A 149 -6.12 -5.39 -5.63
C HIS A 149 -6.40 -6.90 -5.64
N ILE A 150 -6.38 -7.54 -6.83
CA ILE A 150 -6.79 -8.93 -6.99
C ILE A 150 -5.69 -9.90 -7.44
N LEU A 151 -4.61 -9.39 -8.07
CA LEU A 151 -3.61 -10.29 -8.68
C LEU A 151 -2.84 -11.11 -7.64
N GLY A 152 -2.71 -10.60 -6.41
CA GLY A 152 -2.11 -11.33 -5.30
C GLY A 152 -2.98 -12.45 -4.70
N LEU A 153 -4.20 -12.67 -5.19
CA LEU A 153 -5.02 -13.82 -4.80
C LEU A 153 -4.42 -15.16 -5.23
N LYS A 154 -3.55 -15.13 -6.26
CA LYS A 154 -2.88 -16.33 -6.76
C LYS A 154 -1.37 -16.23 -6.67
N THR A 155 -0.75 -17.37 -6.37
CA THR A 155 0.70 -17.58 -6.45
C THR A 155 1.14 -17.75 -7.91
N PRO A 156 2.45 -17.69 -8.24
CA PRO A 156 2.94 -17.85 -9.61
C PRO A 156 2.55 -19.15 -10.28
N ASP A 157 2.41 -20.23 -9.51
CA ASP A 157 1.97 -21.56 -9.97
C ASP A 157 0.45 -21.68 -10.10
N GLY A 158 -0.30 -20.61 -9.79
CA GLY A 158 -1.75 -20.52 -9.94
C GLY A 158 -2.56 -21.04 -8.75
N ALA A 159 -1.92 -21.46 -7.66
CA ALA A 159 -2.60 -21.82 -6.42
C ALA A 159 -3.16 -20.58 -5.71
N LEU A 160 -4.07 -20.77 -4.74
CA LEU A 160 -4.54 -19.68 -3.90
C LEU A 160 -3.44 -19.25 -2.92
N ALA A 161 -3.15 -17.95 -2.88
CA ALA A 161 -2.21 -17.37 -1.93
C ALA A 161 -2.74 -17.43 -0.49
N PHE A 162 -4.07 -17.41 -0.33
CA PHE A 162 -4.78 -17.47 0.96
C PHE A 162 -5.74 -18.68 0.96
N PRO A 163 -5.24 -19.91 1.09
CA PRO A 163 -6.00 -21.12 0.79
C PRO A 163 -7.19 -21.38 1.71
N ASN A 164 -7.16 -20.84 2.93
CA ASN A 164 -8.20 -21.02 3.93
C ASN A 164 -9.20 -19.85 4.01
N ALA A 165 -8.98 -18.79 3.23
CA ALA A 165 -9.77 -17.58 3.32
C ALA A 165 -11.07 -17.66 2.51
N GLU A 166 -12.15 -17.13 3.07
CA GLU A 166 -13.32 -16.70 2.28
C GLU A 166 -12.92 -15.48 1.45
N ILE A 167 -13.15 -15.50 0.14
CA ILE A 167 -12.90 -14.37 -0.75
C ILE A 167 -14.21 -13.63 -0.96
N LYS A 168 -14.26 -12.33 -0.64
CA LYS A 168 -15.44 -11.48 -0.76
C LYS A 168 -15.15 -10.30 -1.69
N VAL A 169 -16.03 -10.09 -2.67
CA VAL A 169 -15.91 -9.02 -3.69
C VAL A 169 -17.19 -8.18 -3.76
N PRO A 170 -17.13 -6.90 -4.20
CA PRO A 170 -18.33 -6.10 -4.39
C PRO A 170 -19.22 -6.70 -5.49
N SER A 171 -20.53 -6.86 -5.21
CA SER A 171 -21.50 -7.38 -6.17
C SER A 171 -21.53 -6.57 -7.47
N VAL A 172 -21.46 -5.26 -7.38
CA VAL A 172 -21.50 -4.34 -8.53
C VAL A 172 -20.25 -4.48 -9.40
N ASP A 173 -19.06 -4.56 -8.81
CA ASP A 173 -17.83 -4.78 -9.58
C ASP A 173 -17.82 -6.17 -10.22
N TRP A 174 -18.25 -7.19 -9.50
CA TRP A 174 -18.40 -8.53 -10.07
C TRP A 174 -19.31 -8.53 -11.28
N ALA A 175 -20.52 -7.96 -11.16
CA ALA A 175 -21.47 -7.88 -12.26
C ALA A 175 -20.89 -7.12 -13.46
N PHE A 176 -20.09 -6.10 -13.25
CA PHE A 176 -19.46 -5.33 -14.31
C PHE A 176 -18.33 -6.11 -15.01
N TRP A 177 -17.33 -6.59 -14.23
CA TRP A 177 -16.11 -7.19 -14.78
C TRP A 177 -16.28 -8.60 -15.30
N MET A 178 -17.33 -9.33 -14.86
CA MET A 178 -17.64 -10.67 -15.32
C MET A 178 -18.68 -10.70 -16.45
N ASN A 179 -19.13 -9.55 -16.93
CA ASN A 179 -20.10 -9.44 -18.02
C ASN A 179 -19.42 -9.43 -19.39
N ASP A 180 -19.85 -10.32 -20.32
CA ASP A 180 -19.26 -10.46 -21.64
C ASP A 180 -19.55 -9.26 -22.55
N ASP A 181 -20.76 -8.69 -22.46
CA ASP A 181 -21.13 -7.52 -23.24
C ASP A 181 -20.28 -6.30 -22.85
N ASN A 182 -20.04 -6.09 -21.55
CA ASN A 182 -19.15 -5.04 -21.09
C ASN A 182 -17.71 -5.25 -21.59
N MET A 183 -17.22 -6.49 -21.52
CA MET A 183 -15.90 -6.83 -22.03
C MET A 183 -15.77 -6.58 -23.54
N SER A 184 -16.79 -6.94 -24.33
CA SER A 184 -16.78 -6.78 -25.79
C SER A 184 -16.72 -5.32 -26.22
N LYS A 185 -17.37 -4.43 -25.44
CA LYS A 185 -17.45 -2.98 -25.67
C LYS A 185 -16.29 -2.19 -25.01
N ALA A 186 -15.45 -2.87 -24.23
CA ALA A 186 -14.37 -2.19 -23.51
C ALA A 186 -13.30 -1.64 -24.48
N PRO A 187 -12.87 -0.39 -24.29
CA PRO A 187 -11.78 0.18 -25.08
C PRO A 187 -10.50 -0.62 -24.88
N GLU A 188 -9.69 -0.72 -25.95
CA GLU A 188 -8.37 -1.35 -25.89
C GLU A 188 -7.46 -0.63 -24.86
N GLY A 189 -6.52 -1.37 -24.29
CA GLY A 189 -5.60 -0.88 -23.27
C GLY A 189 -6.00 -1.35 -21.86
N PHE A 190 -5.87 -0.45 -20.88
CA PHE A 190 -6.02 -0.78 -19.47
C PHE A 190 -7.36 -1.44 -19.13
N THR A 191 -8.47 -0.90 -19.64
CA THR A 191 -9.81 -1.43 -19.34
C THR A 191 -9.99 -2.86 -19.88
N LYS A 192 -9.61 -3.09 -21.14
CA LYS A 192 -9.67 -4.43 -21.74
C LYS A 192 -8.79 -5.43 -21.01
N ALA A 193 -7.57 -5.03 -20.66
CA ALA A 193 -6.65 -5.85 -19.88
C ALA A 193 -7.22 -6.21 -18.51
N SER A 194 -7.92 -5.26 -17.86
CA SER A 194 -8.56 -5.51 -16.55
C SER A 194 -9.64 -6.58 -16.63
N PHE A 195 -10.46 -6.63 -17.68
CA PHE A 195 -11.38 -7.74 -17.90
C PHE A 195 -10.63 -9.07 -18.01
N GLY A 196 -9.51 -9.11 -18.73
CA GLY A 196 -8.67 -10.30 -18.86
C GLY A 196 -8.09 -10.78 -17.53
N PHE A 197 -7.60 -9.86 -16.70
CA PHE A 197 -7.10 -10.20 -15.36
C PHE A 197 -8.19 -10.78 -14.48
N ASN A 198 -9.36 -10.17 -14.43
CA ASN A 198 -10.49 -10.65 -13.65
C ASN A 198 -10.90 -12.07 -14.07
N ARG A 199 -11.06 -12.31 -15.38
CA ARG A 199 -11.40 -13.62 -15.91
C ARG A 199 -10.36 -14.67 -15.51
N LYS A 200 -9.07 -14.35 -15.65
CA LYS A 200 -7.97 -15.26 -15.32
C LYS A 200 -7.94 -15.59 -13.82
N ILE A 201 -8.11 -14.58 -12.93
CA ILE A 201 -8.05 -14.79 -11.49
C ILE A 201 -9.25 -15.60 -11.00
N PHE A 202 -10.45 -15.31 -11.49
CA PHE A 202 -11.68 -15.89 -10.96
C PHE A 202 -12.21 -17.10 -11.78
N SER A 203 -11.52 -17.53 -12.85
CA SER A 203 -11.98 -18.62 -13.74
C SER A 203 -12.36 -19.91 -13.02
N ASN A 204 -11.64 -20.29 -11.96
CA ASN A 204 -11.86 -21.51 -11.19
C ASN A 204 -12.31 -21.22 -9.76
N LEU A 205 -12.78 -20.02 -9.48
CA LEU A 205 -13.11 -19.55 -8.14
C LEU A 205 -14.54 -19.01 -8.03
N ALA A 206 -15.26 -18.87 -9.15
CA ALA A 206 -16.56 -18.17 -9.18
C ALA A 206 -17.56 -18.68 -8.11
N ASP A 207 -17.59 -20.01 -7.90
CA ASP A 207 -18.48 -20.64 -6.91
C ASP A 207 -18.00 -20.50 -5.46
N LYS A 208 -16.73 -20.08 -5.26
CA LYS A 208 -16.12 -19.90 -3.94
C LYS A 208 -16.04 -18.43 -3.52
N VAL A 209 -16.38 -17.51 -4.42
CA VAL A 209 -16.34 -16.08 -4.18
C VAL A 209 -17.70 -15.61 -3.69
N MET A 210 -17.73 -15.06 -2.48
CA MET A 210 -18.91 -14.40 -1.95
C MET A 210 -18.99 -12.96 -2.48
N ARG A 211 -20.20 -12.50 -2.76
CA ARG A 211 -20.48 -11.14 -3.18
C ARG A 211 -21.14 -10.39 -2.04
N TYR A 212 -20.69 -9.17 -1.82
CA TYR A 212 -21.26 -8.31 -0.78
C TYR A 212 -21.82 -7.03 -1.38
N ASP A 213 -22.79 -6.45 -0.71
CA ASP A 213 -23.40 -5.16 -1.05
C ASP A 213 -22.96 -4.08 -0.05
N TRP A 214 -23.09 -2.83 -0.45
CA TRP A 214 -22.82 -1.70 0.44
C TRP A 214 -23.81 -1.63 1.59
N GLY A 215 -23.37 -1.09 2.72
CA GLY A 215 -24.13 -1.04 3.96
C GLY A 215 -24.06 -2.31 4.79
N GLN A 216 -23.54 -3.42 4.25
CA GLN A 216 -23.41 -4.67 4.99
C GLN A 216 -22.15 -4.70 5.85
N GLU A 217 -22.25 -5.36 7.00
CA GLU A 217 -21.08 -5.82 7.75
C GLU A 217 -20.51 -7.05 7.05
N VAL A 218 -19.32 -6.89 6.43
CA VAL A 218 -18.69 -7.90 5.57
C VAL A 218 -17.70 -8.80 6.31
N ALA A 219 -17.27 -8.34 7.48
CA ALA A 219 -16.50 -9.08 8.48
C ALA A 219 -16.74 -8.43 9.85
N PRO A 220 -16.46 -9.10 10.98
CA PRO A 220 -16.71 -8.54 12.31
C PRO A 220 -16.14 -7.14 12.48
N GLY A 221 -17.00 -6.14 12.71
CA GLY A 221 -16.65 -4.74 12.84
C GLY A 221 -16.22 -4.03 11.56
N ILE A 222 -16.38 -4.63 10.37
CA ILE A 222 -16.01 -4.06 9.08
C ILE A 222 -17.24 -3.90 8.20
N THR A 223 -17.62 -2.67 7.91
CA THR A 223 -18.79 -2.34 7.09
C THR A 223 -18.37 -1.80 5.73
N ALA A 224 -18.97 -2.32 4.67
CA ALA A 224 -18.77 -1.87 3.30
C ALA A 224 -19.51 -0.54 3.05
N VAL A 225 -18.83 0.45 2.47
CA VAL A 225 -19.37 1.77 2.16
C VAL A 225 -19.22 2.06 0.69
N GLU A 226 -20.28 2.53 0.04
CA GLU A 226 -20.23 2.95 -1.34
C GLU A 226 -19.20 4.08 -1.54
N SER A 227 -18.31 3.87 -2.50
CA SER A 227 -17.38 4.89 -2.98
C SER A 227 -17.12 4.73 -4.48
N SER A 228 -18.19 4.40 -5.21
CA SER A 228 -18.21 4.18 -6.66
C SER A 228 -17.64 5.37 -7.45
N GLY A 229 -17.14 5.10 -8.66
CA GLY A 229 -16.56 6.09 -9.57
C GLY A 229 -15.18 5.71 -10.13
N HIS A 230 -14.28 5.18 -9.31
CA HIS A 230 -13.01 4.61 -9.79
C HIS A 230 -13.24 3.27 -10.53
N THR A 231 -14.06 2.42 -9.95
CA THR A 231 -14.80 1.35 -10.64
C THR A 231 -16.28 1.49 -10.30
N PRO A 232 -17.19 0.83 -11.02
CA PRO A 232 -18.63 0.87 -10.71
C PRO A 232 -18.95 0.40 -9.29
N GLY A 233 -18.24 -0.60 -8.78
CA GLY A 233 -18.46 -1.19 -7.47
C GLY A 233 -17.39 -0.86 -6.43
N HIS A 234 -16.57 0.18 -6.66
CA HIS A 234 -15.53 0.57 -5.71
C HIS A 234 -16.10 0.77 -4.33
N THR A 235 -15.49 0.14 -3.35
CA THR A 235 -15.94 0.07 -1.96
C THR A 235 -14.84 0.56 -1.02
N SER A 236 -15.21 1.45 -0.13
CA SER A 236 -14.42 1.80 1.06
C SER A 236 -14.93 1.01 2.27
N PHE A 237 -14.15 0.92 3.34
CA PHE A 237 -14.56 0.20 4.54
C PHE A 237 -14.47 1.09 5.78
N VAL A 238 -15.50 1.04 6.61
CA VAL A 238 -15.43 1.51 7.99
C VAL A 238 -15.09 0.34 8.89
N ILE A 239 -13.98 0.44 9.59
CA ILE A 239 -13.52 -0.54 10.57
C ILE A 239 -13.77 0.04 11.95
N ALA A 240 -14.51 -0.67 12.81
CA ALA A 240 -15.00 -0.19 14.08
C ALA A 240 -14.72 -1.19 15.21
N SER A 241 -14.13 -0.68 16.31
CA SER A 241 -13.94 -1.46 17.53
C SER A 241 -14.07 -0.54 18.74
N GLY A 242 -15.05 -0.81 19.60
CA GLY A 242 -15.42 0.09 20.70
C GLY A 242 -15.76 1.50 20.18
N SER A 243 -15.09 2.52 20.69
CA SER A 243 -15.21 3.90 20.21
C SER A 243 -14.31 4.23 19.02
N GLY A 244 -13.35 3.36 18.70
CA GLY A 244 -12.41 3.55 17.60
C GLY A 244 -13.06 3.36 16.24
N ARG A 245 -12.70 4.23 15.28
CA ARG A 245 -13.16 4.15 13.88
C ARG A 245 -11.98 4.43 12.96
N LEU A 246 -11.83 3.60 11.92
CA LEU A 246 -10.89 3.78 10.83
C LEU A 246 -11.64 3.71 9.51
N PHE A 247 -11.39 4.65 8.61
CA PHE A 247 -11.91 4.63 7.26
C PHE A 247 -10.82 4.20 6.29
N PHE A 248 -10.99 3.06 5.65
CA PHE A 248 -10.09 2.54 4.62
C PHE A 248 -10.70 2.77 3.25
N GLN A 249 -10.02 3.54 2.40
CA GLN A 249 -10.56 3.99 1.12
C GLN A 249 -10.39 2.99 -0.03
N GLY A 250 -9.55 1.95 0.12
CA GLY A 250 -9.28 1.00 -0.96
C GLY A 250 -8.62 1.61 -2.20
N ARG A 251 -8.01 2.79 -2.09
CA ARG A 251 -7.39 3.52 -3.20
C ARG A 251 -6.06 4.14 -2.79
N HIS A 252 -5.15 4.29 -3.76
CA HIS A 252 -3.90 5.01 -3.54
C HIS A 252 -4.19 6.49 -3.28
N GLN A 253 -4.17 6.88 -2.01
CA GLN A 253 -4.12 8.29 -1.63
C GLN A 253 -2.86 8.53 -0.81
N ARG A 254 -2.19 9.63 -1.11
CA ARG A 254 -1.25 10.22 -0.17
C ARG A 254 -2.05 10.55 1.08
N ALA A 255 -1.61 10.04 2.23
CA ALA A 255 -2.09 10.50 3.52
C ALA A 255 -1.83 12.01 3.62
N ARG A 256 -2.80 12.83 3.23
CA ARG A 256 -2.92 14.16 3.83
C ARG A 256 -3.48 13.89 5.21
N ALA A 257 -2.75 14.29 6.23
CA ALA A 257 -3.33 14.43 7.56
C ALA A 257 -4.60 15.27 7.38
N ILE A 258 -5.76 14.64 7.53
CA ILE A 258 -7.04 15.37 7.61
C ILE A 258 -6.97 16.05 8.98
N PRO A 259 -7.01 17.38 9.06
CA PRO A 259 -7.11 18.04 10.36
C PRO A 259 -8.35 17.49 11.07
N ALA A 260 -8.25 17.25 12.38
CA ALA A 260 -9.30 16.67 13.21
C ALA A 260 -10.64 17.44 13.26
N GLN A 261 -10.85 18.39 12.37
CA GLN A 261 -12.04 19.28 12.32
C GLN A 261 -12.87 19.20 11.04
N SER A 262 -12.60 18.32 10.07
CA SER A 262 -13.59 18.08 9.03
C SER A 262 -14.69 17.18 9.61
N ARG A 263 -15.70 17.82 10.21
CA ARG A 263 -16.99 17.19 10.51
C ARG A 263 -17.52 16.63 9.21
N LEU A 264 -17.65 15.32 9.12
CA LEU A 264 -18.58 14.68 8.21
C LEU A 264 -20.00 15.15 8.64
N ALA A 265 -20.38 16.33 8.19
CA ALA A 265 -21.73 16.86 8.36
C ALA A 265 -22.62 16.10 7.39
N GLY A 266 -23.38 15.19 7.95
CA GLY A 266 -24.71 14.81 7.61
C GLY A 266 -25.05 14.52 6.16
N HIS A 267 -25.24 13.24 5.86
CA HIS A 267 -26.43 12.81 5.11
C HIS A 267 -26.72 11.34 5.49
N VAL A 268 -27.11 11.14 6.74
CA VAL A 268 -28.02 10.05 7.07
C VAL A 268 -29.40 10.74 7.14
N ARG A 269 -30.16 10.64 6.07
CA ARG A 269 -31.59 10.94 6.11
C ARG A 269 -32.30 9.67 6.56
N SER A 270 -33.04 9.85 7.67
CA SER A 270 -34.04 8.94 8.20
C SER A 270 -35.04 8.44 7.17
#